data_44dac552c79e7ac08f6aefbb06c2068f
#
_entry.id   44dac552c79e7ac08f6aefbb06c2068f
#
_cell.length_a   1.000
_cell.length_b   1.000
_cell.length_c   1.000
_cell.angle_alpha   90.00
_cell.angle_beta   90.00
_cell.angle_gamma   90.00
#
_symmetry.space_group_name_H-M   'P 1'
#
loop_
_entity.id
_entity.type
_entity.pdbx_description
1 polymer ?
#
loop_
_entity_poly.entity_id
_entity_poly.type
_entity_poly.pdbx_seq_one_letter_code
_entity_poly.pdbx_strand_id
1 'polypeptide(L)'
;MRWMMFSCVATAALSAAQLAALAQPLEGNPLRGRQIATTLCSSCHRVLPMTLPDKDDPPSFQSIADLPSTTELSLKVFLRSNHRNMPNLILSEAESDDVIAYILSLKKN
;
A
#
# COMPACT_ATOMS: atom_id res chain seq x y z
N MET A 1 -57.25 -12.53 -24.09
CA MET A 1 -57.00 -11.42 -23.18
C MET A 1 -56.34 -11.95 -21.89
N ARG A 2 -55.09 -12.38 -21.95
CA ARG A 2 -54.30 -12.79 -20.74
C ARG A 2 -52.84 -13.03 -21.18
N TRP A 3 -52.14 -12.00 -21.62
CA TRP A 3 -50.72 -12.01 -21.83
C TRP A 3 -50.23 -10.59 -21.62
N MET A 4 -49.83 -10.27 -20.43
CA MET A 4 -48.96 -9.12 -20.12
C MET A 4 -48.74 -9.07 -18.60
N MET A 5 -47.82 -9.83 -18.07
CA MET A 5 -47.21 -9.62 -16.73
C MET A 5 -46.06 -10.61 -16.51
N PHE A 6 -45.01 -10.50 -17.28
CA PHE A 6 -43.70 -11.11 -16.89
C PHE A 6 -42.60 -10.33 -17.61
N SER A 7 -42.23 -9.17 -17.11
CA SER A 7 -40.99 -8.50 -17.53
C SER A 7 -40.68 -7.32 -16.59
N CYS A 8 -40.30 -7.57 -15.36
CA CYS A 8 -39.74 -6.52 -14.50
C CYS A 8 -38.94 -7.07 -13.28
N VAL A 9 -38.32 -8.23 -13.36
CA VAL A 9 -37.54 -8.74 -12.22
C VAL A 9 -36.05 -9.01 -12.55
N ALA A 10 -35.62 -8.80 -13.78
CA ALA A 10 -34.26 -9.19 -14.20
C ALA A 10 -33.18 -8.10 -14.12
N THR A 11 -33.49 -6.85 -13.73
CA THR A 11 -32.53 -5.75 -13.81
C THR A 11 -31.89 -5.29 -12.49
N ALA A 12 -32.30 -5.84 -11.35
CA ALA A 12 -31.79 -5.42 -10.03
C ALA A 12 -30.56 -6.21 -9.54
N ALA A 13 -30.22 -7.33 -10.18
CA ALA A 13 -29.13 -8.21 -9.70
C ALA A 13 -27.72 -7.81 -10.19
N LEU A 14 -27.57 -6.95 -11.21
CA LEU A 14 -26.27 -6.59 -11.76
C LEU A 14 -25.56 -5.44 -11.02
N SER A 15 -26.27 -4.67 -10.21
CA SER A 15 -25.69 -3.47 -9.58
C SER A 15 -24.88 -3.75 -8.30
N ALA A 16 -25.11 -4.89 -7.65
CA ALA A 16 -24.42 -5.22 -6.38
C ALA A 16 -23.02 -5.82 -6.59
N ALA A 17 -22.75 -6.40 -7.75
CA ALA A 17 -21.45 -7.03 -8.03
C ALA A 17 -20.33 -6.01 -8.38
N GLN A 18 -20.68 -4.78 -8.77
CA GLN A 18 -19.70 -3.78 -9.20
C GLN A 18 -19.07 -2.99 -8.06
N LEU A 19 -19.68 -2.92 -6.88
CA LEU A 19 -19.10 -2.23 -5.73
C LEU A 19 -18.02 -3.04 -4.99
N ALA A 20 -17.99 -4.36 -5.16
CA ALA A 20 -16.99 -5.21 -4.52
C ALA A 20 -15.60 -5.15 -5.20
N ALA A 21 -15.50 -4.60 -6.40
CA ALA A 21 -14.26 -4.54 -7.17
C ALA A 21 -13.34 -3.37 -6.77
N LEU A 22 -13.77 -2.47 -5.89
CA LEU A 22 -13.00 -1.26 -5.53
C LEU A 22 -12.19 -1.38 -4.24
N ALA A 23 -12.36 -2.44 -3.47
CA ALA A 23 -11.57 -2.73 -2.27
C ALA A 23 -10.66 -3.92 -2.54
N GLN A 24 -9.63 -3.76 -3.35
CA GLN A 24 -8.55 -4.73 -3.42
C GLN A 24 -7.79 -4.66 -2.09
N PRO A 25 -7.67 -5.75 -1.32
CA PRO A 25 -6.80 -5.75 -0.16
C PRO A 25 -5.35 -5.51 -0.61
N LEU A 26 -4.61 -4.73 0.17
CA LEU A 26 -3.16 -4.58 -0.01
C LEU A 26 -2.52 -5.97 -0.11
N GLU A 27 -1.84 -6.26 -1.21
CA GLU A 27 -1.24 -7.56 -1.50
C GLU A 27 0.05 -7.78 -0.69
N GLY A 28 0.20 -7.29 0.50
CA GLY A 28 1.42 -7.44 1.27
C GLY A 28 1.16 -7.80 2.74
N ASN A 29 2.13 -8.45 3.35
CA ASN A 29 2.11 -8.77 4.76
C ASN A 29 2.97 -7.76 5.54
N PRO A 30 2.37 -6.85 6.35
CA PRO A 30 3.11 -5.81 7.05
C PRO A 30 4.09 -6.36 8.10
N LEU A 31 3.85 -7.54 8.68
CA LEU A 31 4.79 -8.15 9.62
C LEU A 31 6.07 -8.62 8.91
N ARG A 32 5.92 -9.26 7.76
CA ARG A 32 7.07 -9.61 6.91
C ARG A 32 7.77 -8.37 6.39
N GLY A 33 7.01 -7.36 5.96
CA GLY A 33 7.55 -6.08 5.52
C GLY A 33 8.40 -5.41 6.61
N ARG A 34 7.96 -5.44 7.86
CA ARG A 34 8.76 -4.96 9.00
C ARG A 34 10.08 -5.72 9.14
N GLN A 35 10.07 -7.04 9.01
CA GLN A 35 11.29 -7.85 9.08
C GLN A 35 12.27 -7.51 7.97
N ILE A 36 11.79 -7.43 6.73
CA ILE A 36 12.59 -7.03 5.57
C ILE A 36 13.16 -5.62 5.76
N ALA A 37 12.34 -4.65 6.16
CA ALA A 37 12.77 -3.29 6.42
C ALA A 37 13.83 -3.20 7.51
N THR A 38 13.67 -3.95 8.59
CA THR A 38 14.67 -4.00 9.67
C THR A 38 16.00 -4.57 9.19
N THR A 39 15.98 -5.52 8.28
CA THR A 39 17.21 -6.15 7.77
C THR A 39 17.90 -5.30 6.70
N LEU A 40 17.13 -4.73 5.76
CA LEU A 40 17.69 -4.11 4.55
C LEU A 40 17.69 -2.59 4.58
N CYS A 41 16.78 -1.95 5.32
CA CYS A 41 16.56 -0.51 5.26
C CYS A 41 17.06 0.23 6.51
N SER A 42 17.21 -0.46 7.64
CA SER A 42 17.52 0.15 8.94
C SER A 42 18.92 0.73 9.04
N SER A 43 19.83 0.37 8.13
CA SER A 43 21.16 0.98 8.07
C SER A 43 21.14 2.46 7.70
N CYS A 44 20.07 2.91 7.02
CA CYS A 44 19.93 4.29 6.58
C CYS A 44 18.62 4.94 7.07
N HIS A 45 17.53 4.20 7.10
CA HIS A 45 16.22 4.70 7.52
C HIS A 45 15.88 4.28 8.95
N ARG A 46 15.20 5.15 9.69
CA ARG A 46 14.45 4.71 10.87
C ARG A 46 13.19 3.99 10.44
N VAL A 47 13.15 2.69 10.66
CA VAL A 47 12.07 1.84 10.14
C VAL A 47 10.96 1.56 11.16
N LEU A 48 11.21 1.81 12.45
CA LEU A 48 10.21 1.60 13.51
C LEU A 48 9.25 2.78 13.62
N PRO A 49 8.03 2.56 14.14
CA PRO A 49 7.06 3.63 14.36
C PRO A 49 7.64 4.74 15.23
N MET A 50 7.31 5.99 14.91
CA MET A 50 7.74 7.17 15.64
C MET A 50 6.56 8.04 16.05
N THR A 51 6.65 8.62 17.24
CA THR A 51 5.61 9.53 17.75
C THR A 51 5.90 10.99 17.44
N LEU A 52 7.17 11.35 17.25
CA LEU A 52 7.61 12.71 16.97
C LEU A 52 8.00 12.85 15.50
N PRO A 53 7.74 14.01 14.89
CA PRO A 53 8.26 14.33 13.55
C PRO A 53 9.78 14.28 13.57
N ASP A 54 10.35 13.73 12.52
CA ASP A 54 11.79 13.78 12.30
C ASP A 54 12.13 14.66 11.07
N LYS A 55 13.36 15.09 11.05
CA LYS A 55 13.98 15.81 9.92
C LYS A 55 15.17 15.03 9.37
N ASP A 56 15.18 13.72 9.58
CA ASP A 56 16.28 12.88 9.14
C ASP A 56 16.41 12.85 7.61
N ASP A 57 17.61 12.73 7.17
CA ASP A 57 17.94 12.44 5.78
C ASP A 57 18.83 11.19 5.77
N PRO A 58 18.34 10.07 5.29
CA PRO A 58 17.04 9.84 4.64
C PRO A 58 15.85 9.85 5.64
N PRO A 59 14.63 10.13 5.17
CA PRO A 59 13.46 10.24 6.03
C PRO A 59 13.11 8.89 6.67
N SER A 60 12.51 8.95 7.87
CA SER A 60 11.97 7.75 8.52
C SER A 60 10.78 7.17 7.76
N PHE A 61 10.50 5.88 7.95
CA PHE A 61 9.33 5.25 7.38
C PHE A 61 8.03 5.87 7.90
N GLN A 62 8.02 6.36 9.14
CA GLN A 62 6.88 7.10 9.68
C GLN A 62 6.64 8.40 8.91
N SER A 63 7.69 9.19 8.67
CA SER A 63 7.57 10.44 7.90
C SER A 63 7.13 10.18 6.47
N ILE A 64 7.63 9.12 5.84
CA ILE A 64 7.19 8.71 4.50
C ILE A 64 5.71 8.32 4.52
N ALA A 65 5.28 7.51 5.49
CA ALA A 65 3.90 7.07 5.60
C ALA A 65 2.92 8.23 5.76
N ASP A 66 3.29 9.24 6.55
CA ASP A 66 2.42 10.37 6.89
C ASP A 66 2.31 11.42 5.75
N LEU A 67 3.12 11.33 4.69
CA LEU A 67 2.98 12.22 3.54
C LEU A 67 1.65 12.00 2.81
N PRO A 68 0.91 13.06 2.46
CA PRO A 68 -0.34 12.93 1.70
C PRO A 68 -0.18 12.23 0.35
N SER A 69 0.99 12.36 -0.27
CA SER A 69 1.34 11.76 -1.56
C SER A 69 1.74 10.30 -1.47
N THR A 70 1.91 9.75 -0.27
CA THR A 70 2.30 8.35 -0.10
C THR A 70 1.11 7.43 -0.34
N THR A 71 1.22 6.68 -1.41
CA THR A 71 0.27 5.66 -1.86
C THR A 71 1.03 4.38 -2.16
N GLU A 72 0.31 3.27 -2.28
CA GLU A 72 0.90 2.00 -2.72
C GLU A 72 1.65 2.17 -4.05
N LEU A 73 1.02 2.81 -5.03
CA LEU A 73 1.61 3.01 -6.34
C LEU A 73 2.87 3.89 -6.28
N SER A 74 2.85 4.98 -5.52
CA SER A 74 4.03 5.84 -5.37
C SER A 74 5.19 5.08 -4.75
N LEU A 75 4.94 4.26 -3.73
CA LEU A 75 5.97 3.43 -3.10
C LEU A 75 6.51 2.35 -4.05
N LYS A 76 5.66 1.72 -4.88
CA LYS A 76 6.12 0.78 -5.93
C LYS A 76 7.08 1.45 -6.90
N VAL A 77 6.80 2.68 -7.31
CA VAL A 77 7.70 3.45 -8.19
C VAL A 77 9.01 3.77 -7.48
N PHE A 78 8.97 4.27 -6.24
CA PHE A 78 10.17 4.63 -5.49
C PHE A 78 11.08 3.43 -5.21
N LEU A 79 10.53 2.28 -4.87
CA LEU A 79 11.33 1.08 -4.59
C LEU A 79 11.97 0.47 -5.86
N ARG A 80 11.44 0.78 -7.04
CA ARG A 80 11.96 0.29 -8.33
C ARG A 80 12.81 1.32 -9.08
N SER A 81 12.91 2.54 -8.57
CA SER A 81 13.67 3.60 -9.20
C SER A 81 14.79 4.08 -8.29
N ASN A 82 15.94 4.40 -8.87
CA ASN A 82 17.00 5.07 -8.15
C ASN A 82 16.55 6.49 -7.81
N HIS A 83 16.48 6.80 -6.53
CA HIS A 83 16.19 8.15 -6.07
C HIS A 83 17.26 8.59 -5.06
N ARG A 84 17.81 9.76 -5.29
CA ARG A 84 18.92 10.31 -4.50
C ARG A 84 20.07 9.28 -4.36
N ASN A 85 20.59 9.10 -3.15
CA ASN A 85 21.69 8.20 -2.82
C ASN A 85 21.21 6.83 -2.31
N MET A 86 19.94 6.48 -2.48
CA MET A 86 19.42 5.19 -2.08
C MET A 86 20.00 4.09 -2.98
N PRO A 87 20.61 3.03 -2.42
CA PRO A 87 21.11 1.92 -3.22
C PRO A 87 19.97 1.21 -3.94
N ASN A 88 20.25 0.66 -5.12
CA ASN A 88 19.30 -0.14 -5.85
C ASN A 88 19.14 -1.50 -5.14
N LEU A 89 18.09 -1.65 -4.36
CA LEU A 89 17.77 -2.90 -3.68
C LEU A 89 17.02 -3.82 -4.63
N ILE A 90 17.49 -5.05 -4.75
CA ILE A 90 16.80 -6.08 -5.54
C ILE A 90 15.80 -6.77 -4.62
N LEU A 91 14.56 -6.30 -4.63
CA LEU A 91 13.42 -6.92 -3.96
C LEU A 91 12.57 -7.66 -4.98
N SER A 92 12.09 -8.85 -4.64
CA SER A 92 11.02 -9.49 -5.39
C SER A 92 9.73 -8.65 -5.30
N GLU A 93 8.75 -8.90 -6.17
CA GLU A 93 7.46 -8.21 -6.08
C GLU A 93 6.80 -8.43 -4.72
N ALA A 94 6.78 -9.68 -4.24
CA ALA A 94 6.19 -10.02 -2.94
C ALA A 94 6.89 -9.29 -1.77
N GLU A 95 8.22 -9.20 -1.79
CA GLU A 95 8.97 -8.46 -0.77
C GLU A 95 8.68 -6.95 -0.84
N SER A 96 8.58 -6.40 -2.03
CA SER A 96 8.19 -4.99 -2.23
C SER A 96 6.80 -4.73 -1.69
N ASP A 97 5.84 -5.60 -2.00
CA ASP A 97 4.46 -5.48 -1.51
C ASP A 97 4.38 -5.59 0.02
N ASP A 98 5.16 -6.48 0.63
CA ASP A 98 5.27 -6.60 2.08
C ASP A 98 5.82 -5.32 2.73
N VAL A 99 6.92 -4.76 2.19
CA VAL A 99 7.51 -3.50 2.69
C VAL A 99 6.53 -2.33 2.52
N ILE A 100 5.86 -2.25 1.39
CA ILE A 100 4.84 -1.23 1.13
C ILE A 100 3.68 -1.34 2.13
N ALA A 101 3.17 -2.55 2.36
CA ALA A 101 2.13 -2.79 3.35
C ALA A 101 2.56 -2.36 4.75
N TYR A 102 3.82 -2.60 5.11
CA TYR A 102 4.37 -2.16 6.37
C TYR A 102 4.43 -0.63 6.46
N ILE A 103 5.00 0.05 5.48
CA ILE A 103 5.06 1.52 5.46
C ILE A 103 3.66 2.12 5.60
N LEU A 104 2.70 1.64 4.80
CA LEU A 104 1.33 2.15 4.84
C LEU A 104 0.63 1.88 6.18
N SER A 105 1.00 0.80 6.87
CA SER A 105 0.49 0.50 8.21
C SER A 105 0.93 1.49 9.29
N LEU A 106 1.98 2.27 9.04
CA LEU A 106 2.47 3.30 9.95
C LEU A 106 1.71 4.62 9.84
N LYS A 107 0.91 4.79 8.79
CA LYS A 107 0.19 6.04 8.52
C LYS A 107 -0.73 6.40 9.70
N LYS A 108 -0.57 7.62 10.21
CA LYS A 108 -1.47 8.18 11.22
C LYS A 108 -2.73 8.71 10.53
N ASN A 109 -3.89 8.37 11.07
CA ASN A 109 -5.19 8.91 10.66
C ASN A 109 -5.39 10.33 11.22
#